data_fc01f393b84c2fae4bce42765167299b
#
_entry.id   fc01f393b84c2fae4bce42765167299b
#
_cell.length_a   1.000
_cell.length_b   1.000
_cell.length_c   1.000
_cell.angle_alpha   90.00
_cell.angle_beta   90.00
_cell.angle_gamma   90.00
#
_symmetry.space_group_name_H-M   'P 1'
#
loop_
_entity.id
_entity.type
_entity.pdbx_description
1 polymer ?
#
loop_
_entity_poly.entity_id
_entity_poly.type
_entity_poly.pdbx_seq_one_letter_code
_entity_poly.pdbx_strand_id
1 'polypeptide(L)'
;MTSSKTQRDALNNQRFQDTYVHASQEPWLQWYPGIDFKLLRATQETGHWTILVNCSKGSSIPRHEHLGAGEYYVISGKMEVRGGVENGGITAIAGDYGYEPNGVIHDMTNFPEDTVIYFTNFAPIRYIDDDNNTVGLLDWQGILKAAEDGAAKII
;
A
#
# COMPACT_ATOMS: atom_id res chain seq x y z
N MET A 1 -7.82 -18.57 4.61
CA MET A 1 -8.53 -18.16 5.85
C MET A 1 -9.12 -16.79 5.62
N THR A 2 -10.41 -16.62 5.79
CA THR A 2 -11.03 -15.29 5.77
C THR A 2 -10.69 -14.58 7.08
N SER A 3 -10.25 -13.32 7.02
CA SER A 3 -10.22 -12.44 8.18
C SER A 3 -11.57 -12.55 8.90
N SER A 4 -11.56 -12.64 10.20
CA SER A 4 -12.82 -12.74 10.93
C SER A 4 -13.63 -11.46 10.66
N LYS A 5 -14.94 -11.60 10.47
CA LYS A 5 -15.86 -10.46 10.33
C LYS A 5 -15.63 -9.44 11.46
N THR A 6 -15.36 -9.94 12.66
CA THR A 6 -15.10 -9.15 13.87
C THR A 6 -13.89 -8.22 13.75
N GLN A 7 -12.80 -8.67 13.07
CA GLN A 7 -11.62 -7.83 12.86
C GLN A 7 -11.87 -6.74 11.82
N ARG A 8 -12.61 -7.04 10.75
CA ARG A 8 -13.01 -6.04 9.76
C ARG A 8 -14.00 -5.03 10.32
N ASP A 9 -14.93 -5.48 11.15
CA ASP A 9 -15.84 -4.59 11.85
C ASP A 9 -15.07 -3.67 12.82
N ALA A 10 -14.02 -4.16 13.48
CA ALA A 10 -13.14 -3.36 14.30
C ALA A 10 -12.33 -2.33 13.48
N LEU A 11 -11.86 -2.69 12.29
CA LEU A 11 -11.19 -1.74 11.37
C LEU A 11 -12.14 -0.63 10.89
N ASN A 12 -13.42 -0.92 10.77
CA ASN A 12 -14.44 0.02 10.32
C ASN A 12 -15.03 0.88 11.45
N ASN A 13 -14.96 0.42 12.69
CA ASN A 13 -15.70 1.00 13.83
C ASN A 13 -14.78 1.54 14.93
N GLN A 14 -13.70 2.20 14.57
CA GLN A 14 -12.57 2.54 15.43
C GLN A 14 -12.72 3.82 16.26
N ARG A 15 -13.91 4.23 16.60
CA ARG A 15 -14.08 5.41 17.43
C ARG A 15 -13.58 5.13 18.85
N PHE A 16 -12.49 5.83 19.25
CA PHE A 16 -11.98 5.86 20.62
C PHE A 16 -11.58 4.51 21.24
N GLN A 17 -11.19 3.54 20.40
CA GLN A 17 -10.72 2.24 20.87
C GLN A 17 -9.37 1.87 20.27
N ASP A 18 -8.54 1.23 21.07
CA ASP A 18 -7.31 0.62 20.58
C ASP A 18 -7.64 -0.44 19.53
N THR A 19 -6.88 -0.44 18.45
CA THR A 19 -7.00 -1.46 17.41
C THR A 19 -5.83 -2.42 17.50
N TYR A 20 -6.14 -3.70 17.55
CA TYR A 20 -5.14 -4.75 17.55
C TYR A 20 -5.41 -5.73 16.42
N VAL A 21 -4.42 -5.97 15.58
CA VAL A 21 -4.51 -6.87 14.44
C VAL A 21 -3.43 -7.95 14.53
N HIS A 22 -3.84 -9.21 14.54
CA HIS A 22 -2.94 -10.35 14.40
C HIS A 22 -2.53 -10.51 12.94
N ALA A 23 -1.59 -9.70 12.47
CA ALA A 23 -1.22 -9.66 11.05
C ALA A 23 -0.74 -11.00 10.48
N SER A 24 -0.18 -11.88 11.32
CA SER A 24 0.21 -13.24 10.92
C SER A 24 -0.98 -14.14 10.59
N GLN A 25 -2.15 -13.83 11.13
CA GLN A 25 -3.40 -14.60 10.92
C GLN A 25 -4.26 -14.02 9.78
N GLU A 26 -3.96 -12.79 9.34
CA GLU A 26 -4.66 -12.18 8.22
C GLU A 26 -4.21 -12.79 6.89
N PRO A 27 -5.13 -13.01 5.94
CA PRO A 27 -4.77 -13.50 4.62
C PRO A 27 -4.03 -12.43 3.83
N TRP A 28 -3.11 -12.86 2.96
CA TRP A 28 -2.63 -12.04 1.88
C TRP A 28 -3.70 -11.94 0.80
N LEU A 29 -4.01 -10.74 0.38
CA LEU A 29 -5.03 -10.44 -0.63
C LEU A 29 -4.34 -9.83 -1.86
N GLN A 30 -4.65 -10.32 -3.04
CA GLN A 30 -4.05 -9.82 -4.25
C GLN A 30 -4.42 -8.35 -4.51
N TRP A 31 -3.41 -7.51 -4.72
CA TRP A 31 -3.56 -6.11 -5.12
C TRP A 31 -3.27 -5.92 -6.60
N TYR A 32 -2.07 -6.30 -7.02
CA TYR A 32 -1.63 -6.31 -8.41
C TYR A 32 -1.04 -7.68 -8.75
N PRO A 33 -0.76 -7.97 -10.02
CA PRO A 33 0.00 -9.17 -10.37
C PRO A 33 1.35 -9.20 -9.63
N GLY A 34 1.54 -10.23 -8.80
CA GLY A 34 2.74 -10.42 -7.99
C GLY A 34 2.84 -9.52 -6.75
N ILE A 35 1.79 -8.77 -6.43
CA ILE A 35 1.75 -7.93 -5.24
C ILE A 35 0.49 -8.21 -4.45
N ASP A 36 0.69 -8.62 -3.19
CA ASP A 36 -0.38 -8.90 -2.24
C ASP A 36 -0.30 -7.92 -1.05
N PHE A 37 -1.42 -7.70 -0.39
CA PHE A 37 -1.47 -6.85 0.80
C PHE A 37 -2.22 -7.50 1.96
N LYS A 38 -1.95 -7.02 3.17
CA LYS A 38 -2.78 -7.21 4.36
C LYS A 38 -3.20 -5.86 4.88
N LEU A 39 -4.50 -5.66 5.08
CA LEU A 39 -4.98 -4.42 5.68
C LEU A 39 -4.74 -4.44 7.19
N LEU A 40 -3.99 -3.48 7.69
CA LEU A 40 -3.76 -3.29 9.12
C LEU A 40 -4.71 -2.26 9.70
N ARG A 41 -4.97 -1.17 8.98
CA ARG A 41 -5.87 -0.11 9.40
C ARG A 41 -6.40 0.67 8.20
N ALA A 42 -7.69 1.02 8.27
CA ALA A 42 -8.32 2.06 7.46
C ALA A 42 -9.17 2.92 8.40
N THR A 43 -8.96 4.22 8.41
CA THR A 43 -9.60 5.10 9.40
C THR A 43 -10.34 6.26 8.78
N GLN A 44 -11.62 6.35 9.10
CA GLN A 44 -12.50 7.43 8.68
C GLN A 44 -12.09 8.79 9.28
N GLU A 45 -11.58 8.82 10.51
CA GLU A 45 -11.24 10.06 11.23
C GLU A 45 -10.22 10.91 10.49
N THR A 46 -9.21 10.26 9.93
CA THR A 46 -8.04 10.91 9.37
C THR A 46 -7.85 10.63 7.89
N GLY A 47 -8.57 9.66 7.34
CA GLY A 47 -8.35 9.17 5.98
C GLY A 47 -7.11 8.28 5.81
N HIS A 48 -6.40 7.97 6.90
CA HIS A 48 -5.22 7.09 6.86
C HIS A 48 -5.60 5.66 6.54
N TRP A 49 -4.71 4.97 5.85
CA TRP A 49 -4.76 3.53 5.68
C TRP A 49 -3.36 2.94 5.69
N THR A 50 -3.23 1.83 6.39
CA THR A 50 -1.95 1.16 6.63
C THR A 50 -2.05 -0.30 6.22
N ILE A 51 -1.06 -0.76 5.48
CA ILE A 51 -0.99 -2.11 4.93
C ILE A 51 0.40 -2.70 5.10
N LEU A 52 0.47 -4.02 5.16
CA LEU A 52 1.66 -4.77 4.78
C LEU A 52 1.54 -5.11 3.30
N VAL A 53 2.63 -5.02 2.57
CA VAL A 53 2.68 -5.35 1.14
C VAL A 53 3.75 -6.40 0.92
N ASN A 54 3.39 -7.48 0.25
CA ASN A 54 4.29 -8.54 -0.18
C ASN A 54 4.44 -8.49 -1.69
N CYS A 55 5.64 -8.21 -2.16
CA CYS A 55 5.95 -7.98 -3.55
C CYS A 55 6.88 -9.07 -4.05
N SER A 56 6.42 -9.86 -5.00
CA SER A 56 7.25 -10.86 -5.66
C SER A 56 8.31 -10.20 -6.53
N LYS A 57 9.47 -10.80 -6.60
CA LYS A 57 10.54 -10.38 -7.52
C LYS A 57 10.01 -10.15 -8.93
N GLY A 58 10.35 -9.01 -9.51
CA GLY A 58 9.95 -8.61 -10.86
C GLY A 58 8.56 -7.96 -10.95
N SER A 59 7.83 -7.86 -9.84
CA SER A 59 6.57 -7.12 -9.79
C SER A 59 6.79 -5.60 -9.76
N SER A 60 5.74 -4.84 -10.06
CA SER A 60 5.78 -3.38 -10.03
C SER A 60 4.44 -2.78 -9.64
N ILE A 61 4.48 -1.63 -8.97
CA ILE A 61 3.29 -0.82 -8.71
C ILE A 61 3.10 0.15 -9.87
N PRO A 62 1.88 0.27 -10.42
CA PRO A 62 1.60 1.19 -11.51
C PRO A 62 1.89 2.65 -11.17
N ARG A 63 2.01 3.46 -12.22
CA ARG A 63 2.23 4.90 -12.11
C ARG A 63 1.12 5.57 -11.31
N HIS A 64 1.51 6.35 -10.31
CA HIS A 64 0.57 6.99 -9.38
C HIS A 64 1.14 8.28 -8.78
N GLU A 65 0.24 9.10 -8.28
CA GLU A 65 0.53 10.32 -7.55
C GLU A 65 -0.02 10.21 -6.11
N HIS A 66 0.75 10.68 -5.15
CA HIS A 66 0.29 10.82 -3.77
C HIS A 66 -0.48 12.13 -3.61
N LEU A 67 -1.77 12.06 -3.22
CA LEU A 67 -2.60 13.23 -2.91
C LEU A 67 -2.48 13.68 -1.44
N GLY A 68 -1.56 13.11 -0.73
CA GLY A 68 -1.11 13.40 0.61
C GLY A 68 0.20 12.67 0.82
N ALA A 69 0.73 12.72 2.03
CA ALA A 69 1.97 12.01 2.31
C ALA A 69 1.76 10.49 2.44
N GLY A 70 2.81 9.75 2.20
CA GLY A 70 2.95 8.33 2.53
C GLY A 70 4.27 8.06 3.22
N GLU A 71 4.32 7.01 4.01
CA GLU A 71 5.52 6.52 4.68
C GLU A 71 5.66 5.03 4.49
N TYR A 72 6.87 4.55 4.35
CA TYR A 72 7.13 3.13 4.31
C TYR A 72 8.37 2.73 5.12
N TYR A 73 8.39 1.48 5.52
CA TYR A 73 9.55 0.82 6.09
C TYR A 73 9.75 -0.52 5.38
N VAL A 74 10.96 -0.74 4.86
CA VAL A 74 11.31 -1.99 4.18
C VAL A 74 11.64 -3.04 5.23
N ILE A 75 10.78 -4.05 5.36
CA ILE A 75 10.97 -5.15 6.31
C ILE A 75 11.99 -6.15 5.77
N SER A 76 11.89 -6.47 4.47
CA SER A 76 12.80 -7.38 3.78
C SER A 76 12.85 -7.07 2.29
N GLY A 77 13.94 -7.45 1.63
CA GLY A 77 14.10 -7.32 0.19
C GLY A 77 14.59 -5.94 -0.25
N LYS A 78 14.18 -5.55 -1.46
CA LYS A 78 14.67 -4.34 -2.15
C LYS A 78 13.57 -3.72 -3.02
N MET A 79 13.42 -2.42 -2.90
CA MET A 79 12.50 -1.61 -3.70
C MET A 79 13.26 -0.53 -4.47
N GLU A 80 12.87 -0.29 -5.71
CA GLU A 80 13.40 0.77 -6.57
C GLU A 80 12.28 1.66 -7.08
N VAL A 81 12.39 2.96 -6.79
CA VAL A 81 11.46 3.99 -7.26
C VAL A 81 12.16 4.81 -8.33
N ARG A 82 11.47 5.08 -9.42
CA ARG A 82 12.01 5.81 -10.58
C ARG A 82 13.34 5.24 -11.11
N GLY A 83 13.41 3.92 -11.22
CA GLY A 83 14.57 3.21 -11.76
C GLY A 83 15.74 3.05 -10.79
N GLY A 84 15.55 3.31 -9.50
CA GLY A 84 16.58 3.19 -8.48
C GLY A 84 17.61 4.32 -8.50
N VAL A 85 18.52 4.28 -7.53
CA VAL A 85 19.54 5.33 -7.32
C VAL A 85 20.44 5.54 -8.53
N GLU A 86 20.73 4.50 -9.29
CA GLU A 86 21.56 4.57 -10.49
C GLU A 86 20.94 5.37 -11.63
N ASN A 87 19.60 5.52 -11.62
CA ASN A 87 18.84 6.28 -12.60
C ASN A 87 18.25 7.58 -12.02
N GLY A 88 18.80 8.07 -10.90
CA GLY A 88 18.35 9.29 -10.24
C GLY A 88 17.09 9.15 -9.41
N GLY A 89 16.63 7.92 -9.17
CA GLY A 89 15.54 7.59 -8.29
C GLY A 89 16.01 7.19 -6.89
N ILE A 90 15.29 6.27 -6.27
CA ILE A 90 15.55 5.79 -4.92
C ILE A 90 15.67 4.27 -4.94
N THR A 91 16.66 3.75 -4.23
CA THR A 91 16.80 2.33 -3.90
C THR A 91 16.69 2.19 -2.38
N ALA A 92 15.72 1.43 -1.90
CA ALA A 92 15.52 1.13 -0.49
C ALA A 92 15.69 -0.37 -0.24
N ILE A 93 16.42 -0.72 0.81
CA ILE A 93 16.67 -2.09 1.24
C ILE A 93 16.11 -2.35 2.64
N ALA A 94 16.12 -3.60 3.08
CA ALA A 94 15.67 -3.97 4.42
C ALA A 94 16.27 -3.07 5.51
N GLY A 95 15.42 -2.47 6.35
CA GLY A 95 15.78 -1.52 7.39
C GLY A 95 15.66 -0.05 7.00
N ASP A 96 15.42 0.25 5.73
CA ASP A 96 15.27 1.63 5.26
C ASP A 96 13.85 2.15 5.50
N TYR A 97 13.79 3.43 5.81
CA TYR A 97 12.56 4.23 5.91
C TYR A 97 12.48 5.22 4.76
N GLY A 98 11.28 5.41 4.22
CA GLY A 98 11.02 6.43 3.21
C GLY A 98 9.79 7.26 3.52
N TYR A 99 9.85 8.54 3.13
CA TYR A 99 8.75 9.48 3.19
C TYR A 99 8.44 9.99 1.78
N GLU A 100 7.18 9.91 1.40
CA GLU A 100 6.69 10.27 0.08
C GLU A 100 5.75 11.48 0.22
N PRO A 101 6.19 12.69 -0.15
CA PRO A 101 5.40 13.89 0.07
C PRO A 101 4.18 13.97 -0.86
N ASN A 102 3.22 14.80 -0.48
CA ASN A 102 2.09 15.15 -1.33
C ASN A 102 2.54 15.68 -2.69
N GLY A 103 1.88 15.23 -3.74
CA GLY A 103 2.14 15.64 -5.13
C GLY A 103 3.32 14.92 -5.79
N VAL A 104 4.00 14.01 -5.09
CA VAL A 104 5.02 13.20 -5.73
C VAL A 104 4.39 12.18 -6.69
N ILE A 105 4.97 12.08 -7.87
CA ILE A 105 4.60 11.09 -8.88
C ILE A 105 5.68 10.00 -8.89
N HIS A 106 5.23 8.76 -8.75
CA HIS A 106 6.05 7.58 -8.97
C HIS A 106 5.71 7.00 -10.34
N ASP A 107 6.63 7.15 -11.29
CA ASP A 107 6.43 6.60 -12.65
C ASP A 107 6.34 5.08 -12.61
N MET A 108 7.21 4.46 -11.83
CA MET A 108 7.18 3.04 -11.58
C MET A 108 7.93 2.71 -10.29
N THR A 109 7.36 1.82 -9.49
CA THR A 109 8.04 1.23 -8.33
C THR A 109 8.24 -0.24 -8.61
N ASN A 110 9.48 -0.69 -8.65
CA ASN A 110 9.87 -2.05 -8.99
C ASN A 110 10.46 -2.79 -7.78
N PHE A 111 10.32 -4.11 -7.81
CA PHE A 111 10.85 -5.00 -6.78
C PHE A 111 11.83 -6.00 -7.41
N PRO A 112 13.16 -5.69 -7.39
CA PRO A 112 14.20 -6.61 -7.96
C PRO A 112 14.35 -7.92 -7.18
N GLU A 113 13.83 -7.96 -5.96
CA GLU A 113 13.83 -9.10 -5.05
C GLU A 113 12.45 -9.27 -4.43
N ASP A 114 12.17 -10.45 -3.87
CA ASP A 114 10.99 -10.64 -3.01
C ASP A 114 11.08 -9.67 -1.83
N THR A 115 10.07 -8.82 -1.68
CA THR A 115 10.12 -7.66 -0.78
C THR A 115 8.86 -7.58 0.06
N VAL A 116 9.04 -7.27 1.34
CA VAL A 116 7.92 -6.95 2.26
C VAL A 116 8.12 -5.54 2.79
N ILE A 117 7.10 -4.71 2.66
CA ILE A 117 7.08 -3.35 3.18
C ILE A 117 5.87 -3.11 4.09
N TYR A 118 6.07 -2.30 5.12
CA TYR A 118 5.01 -1.66 5.88
C TYR A 118 4.76 -0.30 5.22
N PHE A 119 3.52 0.00 4.91
CA PHE A 119 3.17 1.23 4.20
C PHE A 119 1.97 1.92 4.86
N THR A 120 2.09 3.23 5.13
CA THR A 120 1.00 4.08 5.59
C THR A 120 0.77 5.22 4.61
N ASN A 121 -0.45 5.36 4.11
CA ASN A 121 -0.91 6.49 3.33
C ASN A 121 -1.77 7.41 4.21
N PHE A 122 -1.45 8.69 4.20
CA PHE A 122 -2.19 9.71 4.95
C PHE A 122 -3.36 10.30 4.17
N ALA A 123 -3.45 9.98 2.88
CA ALA A 123 -4.48 10.44 1.96
C ALA A 123 -4.62 9.47 0.78
N PRO A 124 -5.50 9.75 -0.19
CA PRO A 124 -5.62 8.91 -1.38
C PRO A 124 -4.37 8.89 -2.24
N ILE A 125 -4.20 7.80 -2.98
CA ILE A 125 -3.32 7.74 -4.15
C ILE A 125 -4.17 7.80 -5.42
N ARG A 126 -3.66 8.52 -6.42
CA ARG A 126 -4.27 8.71 -7.71
C ARG A 126 -3.48 7.95 -8.76
N TYR A 127 -4.07 6.93 -9.35
CA TYR A 127 -3.47 6.24 -10.50
C TYR A 127 -3.64 7.09 -11.74
N ILE A 128 -2.60 7.19 -12.53
CA ILE A 128 -2.53 8.07 -13.69
C ILE A 128 -1.95 7.33 -14.89
N ASP A 129 -2.43 7.69 -16.08
CA ASP A 129 -1.87 7.25 -17.34
C ASP A 129 -0.65 8.10 -17.75
N ASP A 130 -0.08 7.83 -18.92
CA ASP A 130 1.09 8.54 -19.43
C ASP A 130 0.82 10.01 -19.72
N ASP A 131 -0.44 10.38 -19.96
CA ASP A 131 -0.89 11.76 -20.18
C ASP A 131 -1.31 12.47 -18.88
N ASN A 132 -1.08 11.85 -17.72
CA ASN A 132 -1.48 12.32 -16.38
C ASN A 132 -2.99 12.38 -16.13
N ASN A 133 -3.80 11.70 -16.95
CA ASN A 133 -5.23 11.57 -16.67
C ASN A 133 -5.45 10.57 -15.53
N THR A 134 -6.43 10.86 -14.69
CA THR A 134 -6.81 9.95 -13.60
C THR A 134 -7.50 8.71 -14.18
N VAL A 135 -6.94 7.53 -13.87
CA VAL A 135 -7.53 6.24 -14.25
C VAL A 135 -8.07 5.48 -13.03
N GLY A 136 -7.75 5.92 -11.83
CA GLY A 136 -8.26 5.34 -10.59
C GLY A 136 -7.88 6.16 -9.37
N LEU A 137 -8.60 5.94 -8.29
CA LEU A 137 -8.35 6.56 -6.99
C LEU A 137 -8.47 5.49 -5.91
N LEU A 138 -7.52 5.44 -5.01
CA LEU A 138 -7.53 4.53 -3.86
C LEU A 138 -7.39 5.33 -2.57
N ASP A 139 -8.41 5.25 -1.75
CA ASP A 139 -8.46 5.87 -0.43
C ASP A 139 -8.73 4.81 0.66
N TRP A 140 -8.94 5.28 1.89
CA TRP A 140 -9.22 4.40 3.02
C TRP A 140 -10.52 3.56 2.82
N GLN A 141 -11.53 4.09 2.14
CA GLN A 141 -12.77 3.35 1.83
C GLN A 141 -12.52 2.29 0.77
N GLY A 142 -11.75 2.64 -0.26
CA GLY A 142 -11.41 1.73 -1.34
C GLY A 142 -10.59 0.53 -0.85
N ILE A 143 -9.57 0.76 -0.02
CA ILE A 143 -8.75 -0.35 0.51
C ILE A 143 -9.52 -1.21 1.50
N LEU A 144 -10.39 -0.59 2.32
CA LEU A 144 -11.26 -1.33 3.23
C LEU A 144 -12.23 -2.24 2.46
N LYS A 145 -12.90 -1.68 1.46
CA LYS A 145 -13.79 -2.45 0.60
C LYS A 145 -13.07 -3.59 -0.13
N ALA A 146 -11.90 -3.32 -0.67
CA ALA A 146 -11.08 -4.33 -1.30
C ALA A 146 -10.75 -5.49 -0.35
N ALA A 147 -10.40 -5.18 0.90
CA ALA A 147 -10.15 -6.21 1.91
C ALA A 147 -11.41 -7.01 2.27
N GLU A 148 -12.56 -6.37 2.36
CA GLU A 148 -13.85 -7.03 2.61
C GLU A 148 -14.26 -7.96 1.47
N ASP A 149 -14.04 -7.54 0.23
CA ASP A 149 -14.37 -8.30 -0.98
C ASP A 149 -13.37 -9.45 -1.26
N GLY A 150 -12.28 -9.54 -0.50
CA GLY A 150 -11.22 -10.54 -0.72
C GLY A 150 -10.30 -10.22 -1.90
N ALA A 151 -10.19 -8.99 -2.22
CA ALA A 151 -9.47 -8.25 -3.24
C ALA A 151 -8.89 -9.02 -4.44
N ALA A 152 -9.42 -8.79 -5.62
CA ALA A 152 -8.73 -9.11 -6.87
C ALA A 152 -8.69 -7.90 -7.84
N LYS A 153 -9.36 -6.80 -7.54
CA LYS A 153 -9.26 -5.54 -8.30
C LYS A 153 -9.55 -4.36 -7.39
N ILE A 154 -8.56 -3.48 -7.25
CA ILE A 154 -8.70 -2.23 -6.51
C ILE A 154 -8.88 -1.04 -7.47
N ILE A 155 -8.60 -1.24 -8.74
CA ILE A 155 -8.71 -0.23 -9.82
C ILE A 155 -9.53 -0.78 -10.95
#